data_dfdc08ca8834c66477d164b0be7248f1
#
_entry.id   dfdc08ca8834c66477d164b0be7248f1
#
_cell.length_a   1.000
_cell.length_b   1.000
_cell.length_c   1.000
_cell.angle_alpha   90.00
_cell.angle_beta   90.00
_cell.angle_gamma   90.00
#
_symmetry.space_group_name_H-M   'P 1'
#
loop_
_entity.id
_entity.type
_entity.pdbx_description
1 polymer ?
#
loop_
_entity_poly.entity_id
_entity_poly.type
_entity_poly.pdbx_seq_one_letter_code
_entity_poly.pdbx_strand_id
1 'polypeptide(L)'
;RVNTSADILATWQNNLQDLCEKQALAIPALVASNPRNHVVSSAAQGLSLGAGKFTAWPGELGLAAARDEAMVYQFADYSRQEWLSIGLRKGYMYMADLATEPRWMRIEGTFGESAELAASVMKQIVLGFQGPKLNPSSIALTTKHFPGGGAVENGHDPHFEWGKRELFEGGKFENNLI
;
A
#
# COMPACT_ATOMS: atom_id res chain seq x y z
N ARG A 1 0.61 10.80 -11.90
CA ARG A 1 0.81 9.40 -12.33
C ARG A 1 0.87 9.39 -13.85
N VAL A 2 1.94 8.85 -14.39
CA VAL A 2 2.15 8.81 -15.84
C VAL A 2 1.64 7.46 -16.33
N ASN A 3 0.68 7.48 -17.24
CA ASN A 3 0.26 6.27 -17.93
C ASN A 3 1.29 5.96 -19.02
N THR A 4 2.34 5.27 -18.65
CA THR A 4 3.46 4.95 -19.54
C THR A 4 3.83 3.46 -19.42
N SER A 5 4.63 2.98 -20.36
CA SER A 5 5.10 1.59 -20.34
C SER A 5 6.19 1.35 -19.28
N ALA A 6 6.37 0.10 -18.90
CA ALA A 6 7.35 -0.28 -17.88
C ALA A 6 8.78 0.01 -18.30
N ASP A 7 9.11 -0.15 -19.59
CA ASP A 7 10.43 0.14 -20.16
C ASP A 7 10.77 1.64 -20.11
N ILE A 8 9.79 2.51 -20.36
CA ILE A 8 9.98 3.96 -20.23
C ILE A 8 10.20 4.33 -18.76
N LEU A 9 9.43 3.75 -17.84
CA LEU A 9 9.64 3.97 -16.41
C LEU A 9 11.00 3.49 -15.93
N ALA A 10 11.42 2.30 -16.35
CA ALA A 10 12.74 1.76 -16.00
C ALA A 10 13.87 2.66 -16.55
N THR A 11 13.75 3.10 -17.79
CA THR A 11 14.72 4.02 -18.41
C THR A 11 14.79 5.34 -17.64
N TRP A 12 13.63 5.90 -17.27
CA TRP A 12 13.58 7.13 -16.47
C TRP A 12 14.24 6.95 -15.10
N GLN A 13 13.99 5.83 -14.43
CA GLN A 13 14.59 5.49 -13.14
C GLN A 13 16.12 5.36 -13.26
N ASN A 14 16.62 4.68 -14.30
CA ASN A 14 18.05 4.54 -14.53
C ASN A 14 18.70 5.92 -14.74
N ASN A 15 18.09 6.79 -15.56
CA ASN A 15 18.59 8.14 -15.78
C ASN A 15 18.64 8.97 -14.48
N LEU A 16 17.64 8.78 -13.59
CA LEU A 16 17.65 9.43 -12.28
C LEU A 16 18.81 8.92 -11.40
N GLN A 17 19.05 7.62 -11.37
CA GLN A 17 20.17 7.05 -10.60
C GLN A 17 21.52 7.55 -11.15
N ASP A 18 21.68 7.57 -12.46
CA ASP A 18 22.88 8.11 -13.10
C ASP A 18 23.15 9.57 -12.71
N LEU A 19 22.10 10.38 -12.59
CA LEU A 19 22.21 11.76 -12.11
C LEU A 19 22.64 11.82 -10.64
N CYS A 20 22.10 10.94 -9.81
CA CYS A 20 22.46 10.85 -8.40
C CYS A 20 23.92 10.43 -8.23
N GLU A 21 24.37 9.42 -8.97
CA GLU A 21 25.76 8.90 -8.92
C GLU A 21 26.82 9.95 -9.36
N LYS A 22 26.42 10.89 -10.22
CA LYS A 22 27.29 12.00 -10.65
C LYS A 22 27.43 13.12 -9.61
N GLN A 23 26.65 13.09 -8.52
CA GLN A 23 26.77 14.07 -7.45
C GLN A 23 27.97 13.75 -6.54
N ALA A 24 28.46 14.74 -5.82
CA ALA A 24 29.64 14.61 -4.97
C ALA A 24 29.58 13.47 -3.94
N LEU A 25 28.39 13.16 -3.41
CA LEU A 25 28.19 12.10 -2.43
C LEU A 25 27.68 10.79 -3.05
N ALA A 26 27.32 10.80 -4.32
CA ALA A 26 26.81 9.64 -5.06
C ALA A 26 25.69 8.86 -4.34
N ILE A 27 24.83 9.56 -3.58
CA ILE A 27 23.72 8.94 -2.83
C ILE A 27 22.60 8.60 -3.81
N PRO A 28 22.20 7.31 -3.93
CA PRO A 28 21.14 6.92 -4.84
C PRO A 28 19.76 7.42 -4.38
N ALA A 29 18.87 7.69 -5.33
CA ALA A 29 17.47 8.01 -5.02
C ALA A 29 16.72 6.75 -4.61
N LEU A 30 16.06 6.80 -3.47
CA LEU A 30 15.10 5.76 -3.05
C LEU A 30 13.72 6.12 -3.59
N VAL A 31 13.36 5.54 -4.73
CA VAL A 31 12.08 5.83 -5.35
C VAL A 31 10.97 5.04 -4.70
N ALA A 32 10.00 5.75 -4.19
CA ALA A 32 8.83 5.21 -3.52
C ALA A 32 7.57 5.45 -4.33
N SER A 33 6.62 4.54 -4.24
CA SER A 33 5.30 4.70 -4.85
C SER A 33 4.20 4.13 -3.95
N ASN A 34 2.96 4.41 -4.33
CA ASN A 34 1.76 3.81 -3.77
C ASN A 34 0.96 3.15 -4.92
N PRO A 35 1.55 2.25 -5.68
CA PRO A 35 0.83 1.55 -6.73
C PRO A 35 -0.06 0.48 -6.10
N ARG A 36 -1.29 0.41 -6.57
CA ARG A 36 -2.20 -0.68 -6.23
C ARG A 36 -2.36 -1.58 -7.44
N ASN A 37 -2.39 -2.87 -7.20
CA ASN A 37 -2.44 -3.88 -8.26
C ASN A 37 -3.88 -4.22 -8.69
N HIS A 38 -4.77 -3.26 -8.57
CA HIS A 38 -6.14 -3.35 -9.07
C HIS A 38 -6.58 -2.01 -9.64
N VAL A 39 -7.57 -2.05 -10.51
CA VAL A 39 -8.11 -0.85 -11.13
C VAL A 39 -9.24 -0.31 -10.24
N VAL A 40 -9.04 0.87 -9.69
CA VAL A 40 -10.09 1.65 -9.06
C VAL A 40 -10.06 3.05 -9.65
N SER A 41 -11.14 3.45 -10.27
CA SER A 41 -11.37 4.83 -10.69
C SER A 41 -12.44 5.43 -9.79
N SER A 42 -12.03 6.30 -8.89
CA SER A 42 -12.95 7.02 -8.00
C SER A 42 -12.75 8.51 -8.15
N ALA A 43 -13.66 9.15 -8.84
CA ALA A 43 -13.68 10.60 -8.97
C ALA A 43 -13.92 11.30 -7.61
N ALA A 44 -14.65 10.65 -6.69
CA ALA A 44 -14.93 11.17 -5.36
C ALA A 44 -13.68 11.22 -4.48
N GLN A 45 -12.72 10.35 -4.71
CA GLN A 45 -11.46 10.31 -3.96
C GLN A 45 -10.34 11.14 -4.63
N GLY A 46 -10.63 11.75 -5.78
CA GLY A 46 -9.60 12.46 -6.55
C GLY A 46 -8.46 11.56 -7.02
N LEU A 47 -8.65 10.23 -6.99
CA LEU A 47 -7.63 9.23 -7.26
C LEU A 47 -8.04 8.39 -8.46
N SER A 48 -7.18 8.35 -9.46
CA SER A 48 -7.23 7.29 -10.47
C SER A 48 -6.19 6.25 -10.06
N LEU A 49 -6.66 5.17 -9.48
CA LEU A 49 -5.85 4.03 -9.09
C LEU A 49 -6.02 2.96 -10.15
N GLY A 50 -4.93 2.43 -10.64
CA GLY A 50 -5.00 1.38 -11.63
C GLY A 50 -3.72 0.55 -11.65
N ALA A 51 -3.86 -0.71 -11.98
CA ALA A 51 -2.72 -1.59 -12.20
C ALA A 51 -1.83 -1.10 -13.36
N GLY A 52 -2.38 -0.25 -14.24
CA GLY A 52 -1.66 0.21 -15.41
C GLY A 52 -1.25 -0.97 -16.29
N LYS A 53 0.07 -1.20 -16.41
CA LYS A 53 0.65 -2.35 -17.11
C LYS A 53 1.00 -3.52 -16.19
N PHE A 54 0.74 -3.40 -14.90
CA PHE A 54 0.96 -4.47 -13.93
C PHE A 54 -0.16 -5.49 -13.94
N THR A 55 0.13 -6.65 -13.37
CA THR A 55 -0.87 -7.71 -13.19
C THR A 55 -2.02 -7.19 -12.33
N ALA A 56 -3.24 -7.36 -12.80
CA ALA A 56 -4.44 -6.97 -12.05
C ALA A 56 -4.78 -8.05 -11.03
N TRP A 57 -4.81 -7.67 -9.77
CA TRP A 57 -5.20 -8.50 -8.64
C TRP A 57 -6.47 -7.93 -8.00
N PRO A 58 -7.21 -8.71 -7.19
CA PRO A 58 -8.27 -8.17 -6.37
C PRO A 58 -7.78 -7.02 -5.49
N GLY A 59 -8.65 -6.07 -5.17
CA GLY A 59 -8.38 -5.05 -4.18
C GLY A 59 -8.23 -5.62 -2.76
N GLU A 60 -7.87 -4.78 -1.82
CA GLU A 60 -7.56 -5.16 -0.45
C GLU A 60 -8.71 -5.92 0.23
N LEU A 61 -9.95 -5.44 0.10
CA LEU A 61 -11.14 -6.18 0.60
C LEU A 61 -11.32 -7.53 -0.09
N GLY A 62 -11.02 -7.61 -1.39
CA GLY A 62 -11.09 -8.87 -2.14
C GLY A 62 -10.05 -9.89 -1.69
N LEU A 63 -8.82 -9.44 -1.45
CA LEU A 63 -7.76 -10.30 -0.90
C LEU A 63 -8.14 -10.82 0.50
N ALA A 64 -8.68 -9.95 1.35
CA ALA A 64 -9.14 -10.33 2.68
C ALA A 64 -10.33 -11.29 2.63
N ALA A 65 -11.29 -11.08 1.71
CA ALA A 65 -12.47 -11.92 1.56
C ALA A 65 -12.11 -13.36 1.12
N ALA A 66 -11.05 -13.51 0.34
CA ALA A 66 -10.57 -14.82 -0.09
C ALA A 66 -10.06 -15.68 1.07
N ARG A 67 -9.58 -15.09 2.16
CA ARG A 67 -9.01 -15.77 3.35
C ARG A 67 -7.95 -16.82 2.99
N ASP A 68 -7.19 -16.55 1.94
CA ASP A 68 -6.11 -17.42 1.44
C ASP A 68 -4.76 -16.72 1.61
N GLU A 69 -4.06 -17.05 2.69
CA GLU A 69 -2.76 -16.48 3.01
C GLU A 69 -1.71 -16.78 1.93
N ALA A 70 -1.76 -17.96 1.31
CA ALA A 70 -0.82 -18.34 0.26
C ALA A 70 -1.03 -17.49 -1.00
N MET A 71 -2.27 -17.23 -1.37
CA MET A 71 -2.61 -16.33 -2.47
C MET A 71 -2.17 -14.90 -2.17
N VAL A 72 -2.36 -14.40 -0.95
CA VAL A 72 -1.89 -13.06 -0.55
C VAL A 72 -0.38 -12.95 -0.64
N TYR A 73 0.35 -13.97 -0.19
CA TYR A 73 1.80 -14.02 -0.33
C TYR A 73 2.22 -13.99 -1.81
N GLN A 74 1.58 -14.78 -2.67
CA GLN A 74 1.85 -14.80 -4.11
C GLN A 74 1.59 -13.42 -4.74
N PHE A 75 0.47 -12.80 -4.42
CA PHE A 75 0.17 -11.43 -4.83
C PHE A 75 1.33 -10.47 -4.50
N ALA A 76 1.80 -10.51 -3.28
CA ALA A 76 2.87 -9.64 -2.82
C ALA A 76 4.21 -9.94 -3.51
N ASP A 77 4.54 -11.21 -3.73
CA ASP A 77 5.77 -11.60 -4.41
C ASP A 77 5.75 -11.25 -5.91
N TYR A 78 4.65 -11.46 -6.62
CA TYR A 78 4.51 -11.02 -8.01
C TYR A 78 4.60 -9.50 -8.12
N SER A 79 3.91 -8.77 -7.25
CA SER A 79 3.98 -7.32 -7.21
C SER A 79 5.39 -6.83 -6.94
N ARG A 80 6.13 -7.46 -6.03
CA ARG A 80 7.54 -7.16 -5.76
C ARG A 80 8.39 -7.28 -7.02
N GLN A 81 8.23 -8.36 -7.77
CA GLN A 81 8.99 -8.58 -9.00
C GLN A 81 8.69 -7.51 -10.05
N GLU A 82 7.41 -7.20 -10.25
CA GLU A 82 6.99 -6.14 -11.17
C GLU A 82 7.55 -4.77 -10.77
N TRP A 83 7.52 -4.42 -9.48
CA TRP A 83 8.03 -3.14 -9.01
C TRP A 83 9.56 -3.04 -9.14
N LEU A 84 10.26 -4.12 -8.85
CA LEU A 84 11.71 -4.18 -9.04
C LEU A 84 12.08 -3.97 -10.51
N SER A 85 11.31 -4.51 -11.44
CA SER A 85 11.58 -4.40 -12.88
C SER A 85 11.56 -2.95 -13.39
N ILE A 86 10.88 -2.05 -12.69
CA ILE A 86 10.79 -0.62 -13.04
C ILE A 86 11.57 0.29 -12.08
N GLY A 87 12.41 -0.28 -11.21
CA GLY A 87 13.26 0.48 -10.31
C GLY A 87 12.61 0.98 -9.03
N LEU A 88 11.38 0.59 -8.71
CA LEU A 88 10.78 0.89 -7.41
C LEU A 88 11.44 0.07 -6.31
N ARG A 89 11.70 0.69 -5.17
CA ARG A 89 12.37 0.07 -4.01
C ARG A 89 11.59 0.25 -2.71
N LYS A 90 10.56 1.08 -2.72
CA LYS A 90 9.74 1.37 -1.55
C LYS A 90 8.26 1.54 -1.91
N GLY A 91 7.40 0.94 -1.10
CA GLY A 91 5.97 1.19 -1.11
C GLY A 91 5.53 1.86 0.19
N TYR A 92 4.79 2.98 0.14
CA TYR A 92 4.14 3.52 1.34
C TYR A 92 2.68 3.08 1.41
N MET A 93 2.51 1.79 1.53
CA MET A 93 1.28 1.02 1.65
C MET A 93 1.65 -0.35 2.27
N TYR A 94 0.76 -1.18 2.73
CA TYR A 94 -0.71 -1.14 2.65
C TYR A 94 -1.31 -0.51 3.91
N MET A 95 -2.65 -0.31 3.87
CA MET A 95 -3.36 0.25 5.01
C MET A 95 -3.62 -0.84 6.05
N ALA A 96 -3.13 -0.63 7.27
CA ALA A 96 -3.41 -1.49 8.43
C ALA A 96 -4.63 -0.99 9.23
N ASP A 97 -5.32 0.02 8.69
CA ASP A 97 -6.53 0.58 9.29
C ASP A 97 -7.64 -0.47 9.32
N LEU A 98 -8.36 -0.56 10.43
CA LEU A 98 -9.55 -1.40 10.52
C LEU A 98 -10.78 -0.64 10.04
N ALA A 99 -11.62 -1.31 9.24
CA ALA A 99 -12.83 -0.73 8.67
C ALA A 99 -13.97 -0.61 9.71
N THR A 100 -13.73 0.07 10.80
CA THR A 100 -14.66 0.17 11.93
C THR A 100 -15.72 1.26 11.76
N GLU A 101 -15.51 2.21 10.85
CA GLU A 101 -16.49 3.23 10.49
C GLU A 101 -16.99 3.02 9.05
N PRO A 102 -18.17 2.44 8.85
CA PRO A 102 -18.65 2.04 7.52
C PRO A 102 -18.90 3.20 6.54
N ARG A 103 -19.00 4.44 7.03
CA ARG A 103 -19.15 5.65 6.19
C ARG A 103 -17.82 6.19 5.68
N TRP A 104 -16.71 5.66 6.16
CA TRP A 104 -15.38 6.11 5.72
C TRP A 104 -15.12 5.75 4.25
N MET A 105 -14.81 6.76 3.45
CA MET A 105 -14.61 6.62 2.01
C MET A 105 -13.43 5.74 1.59
N ARG A 106 -12.55 5.36 2.52
CA ARG A 106 -11.34 4.59 2.24
C ARG A 106 -11.39 3.13 2.70
N ILE A 107 -12.57 2.65 3.10
CA ILE A 107 -12.78 1.25 3.52
C ILE A 107 -12.27 0.26 2.47
N GLU A 108 -12.44 0.56 1.18
CA GLU A 108 -11.99 -0.31 0.08
C GLU A 108 -10.48 -0.58 0.08
N GLY A 109 -9.68 0.29 0.70
CA GLY A 109 -8.23 0.14 0.83
C GLY A 109 -7.80 -0.60 2.09
N THR A 110 -8.73 -1.11 2.89
CA THR A 110 -8.48 -1.87 4.12
C THR A 110 -8.66 -3.37 3.90
N PHE A 111 -8.26 -4.15 4.88
CA PHE A 111 -8.51 -5.61 4.92
C PHE A 111 -9.74 -5.98 5.78
N GLY A 112 -10.66 -5.02 5.98
CA GLY A 112 -11.87 -5.20 6.77
C GLY A 112 -11.73 -4.76 8.21
N GLU A 113 -12.69 -5.18 9.06
CA GLU A 113 -12.80 -4.74 10.46
C GLU A 113 -12.15 -5.69 11.47
N SER A 114 -11.81 -6.93 11.06
CA SER A 114 -11.16 -7.91 11.97
C SER A 114 -9.67 -7.63 12.05
N ALA A 115 -9.19 -7.34 13.26
CA ALA A 115 -7.78 -7.08 13.53
C ALA A 115 -6.91 -8.32 13.20
N GLU A 116 -7.37 -9.52 13.57
CA GLU A 116 -6.66 -10.77 13.33
C GLU A 116 -6.53 -11.05 11.83
N LEU A 117 -7.60 -10.83 11.05
CA LEU A 117 -7.55 -11.00 9.61
C LEU A 117 -6.63 -9.97 8.96
N ALA A 118 -6.74 -8.70 9.35
CA ALA A 118 -5.88 -7.65 8.84
C ALA A 118 -4.41 -7.91 9.14
N ALA A 119 -4.08 -8.33 10.36
CA ALA A 119 -2.72 -8.70 10.76
C ALA A 119 -2.18 -9.90 9.97
N SER A 120 -3.00 -10.95 9.79
CA SER A 120 -2.63 -12.12 8.98
C SER A 120 -2.31 -11.73 7.54
N VAL A 121 -3.20 -10.98 6.89
CA VAL A 121 -3.01 -10.52 5.51
C VAL A 121 -1.78 -9.60 5.41
N MET A 122 -1.63 -8.63 6.32
CA MET A 122 -0.47 -7.74 6.34
C MET A 122 0.84 -8.48 6.50
N LYS A 123 0.87 -9.51 7.34
CA LYS A 123 2.06 -10.38 7.50
C LYS A 123 2.47 -11.02 6.18
N GLN A 124 1.52 -11.58 5.43
CA GLN A 124 1.82 -12.20 4.13
C GLN A 124 2.29 -11.17 3.10
N ILE A 125 1.68 -9.99 3.09
CA ILE A 125 2.11 -8.88 2.23
C ILE A 125 3.55 -8.47 2.55
N VAL A 126 3.87 -8.24 3.82
CA VAL A 126 5.23 -7.86 4.22
C VAL A 126 6.23 -8.96 3.84
N LEU A 127 5.92 -10.23 4.09
CA LEU A 127 6.79 -11.34 3.73
C LEU A 127 6.99 -11.47 2.22
N GLY A 128 5.97 -11.26 1.41
CA GLY A 128 6.07 -11.32 -0.05
C GLY A 128 6.87 -10.15 -0.64
N PHE A 129 6.68 -8.93 -0.14
CA PHE A 129 7.43 -7.74 -0.61
C PHE A 129 8.85 -7.65 -0.04
N GLN A 130 9.03 -7.89 1.24
CA GLN A 130 10.31 -7.67 1.93
C GLN A 130 11.14 -8.94 2.11
N GLY A 131 10.46 -10.10 2.17
CA GLY A 131 11.07 -11.32 2.66
C GLY A 131 11.25 -11.30 4.19
N PRO A 132 11.82 -12.35 4.78
CA PRO A 132 12.07 -12.43 6.22
C PRO A 132 13.15 -11.44 6.70
N LYS A 133 13.97 -10.94 5.77
CA LYS A 133 14.98 -9.90 5.99
C LYS A 133 15.09 -9.05 4.72
N LEU A 134 15.27 -7.75 4.89
CA LEU A 134 15.54 -6.85 3.76
C LEU A 134 16.86 -7.25 3.08
N ASN A 135 16.80 -7.27 1.75
CA ASN A 135 17.91 -7.58 0.87
C ASN A 135 17.76 -6.83 -0.47
N PRO A 136 18.72 -6.89 -1.40
CA PRO A 136 18.64 -6.18 -2.67
C PRO A 136 17.42 -6.52 -3.55
N SER A 137 16.77 -7.66 -3.30
CA SER A 137 15.55 -8.07 -4.00
C SER A 137 14.27 -7.73 -3.25
N SER A 138 14.35 -6.98 -2.15
CA SER A 138 13.20 -6.55 -1.36
C SER A 138 12.62 -5.23 -1.87
N ILE A 139 11.33 -5.07 -1.65
CA ILE A 139 10.65 -3.77 -1.65
C ILE A 139 10.33 -3.43 -0.21
N ALA A 140 10.92 -2.36 0.33
CA ALA A 140 10.61 -1.91 1.68
C ALA A 140 9.20 -1.32 1.74
N LEU A 141 8.39 -1.75 2.68
CA LEU A 141 7.05 -1.23 2.88
C LEU A 141 7.00 -0.23 4.04
N THR A 142 6.14 0.76 3.91
CA THR A 142 5.70 1.62 5.00
C THR A 142 4.22 1.36 5.20
N THR A 143 3.91 0.47 6.14
CA THR A 143 2.54 0.22 6.57
C THR A 143 1.92 1.51 7.12
N LYS A 144 0.69 1.79 6.74
CA LYS A 144 -0.06 2.98 7.13
C LYS A 144 -1.54 2.64 7.27
N HIS A 145 -2.35 3.41 7.92
CA HIS A 145 -1.99 4.39 8.93
C HIS A 145 -2.03 3.65 10.26
N PHE A 146 -0.96 3.60 10.96
CA PHE A 146 -0.87 2.76 12.15
C PHE A 146 -0.46 3.61 13.36
N PRO A 147 -1.19 3.44 14.49
CA PRO A 147 -2.39 2.63 14.68
C PRO A 147 -3.68 3.46 14.58
N GLY A 148 -4.77 2.80 14.16
CA GLY A 148 -6.13 3.27 14.46
C GLY A 148 -6.79 4.23 13.47
N GLY A 149 -6.23 4.47 12.31
CA GLY A 149 -6.72 5.47 11.37
C GLY A 149 -8.10 5.23 10.74
N GLY A 150 -8.74 4.10 10.99
CA GLY A 150 -10.06 3.76 10.41
C GLY A 150 -11.27 4.21 11.21
N ALA A 151 -11.08 4.64 12.47
CA ALA A 151 -12.16 5.01 13.38
C ALA A 151 -12.55 6.50 13.27
N VAL A 152 -12.67 6.99 12.06
CA VAL A 152 -12.91 8.41 11.78
C VAL A 152 -14.32 8.87 12.17
N GLU A 153 -14.43 9.97 12.89
CA GLU A 153 -15.70 10.53 13.34
C GLU A 153 -16.64 10.80 12.17
N ASN A 154 -17.84 10.20 12.18
CA ASN A 154 -18.86 10.34 11.12
C ASN A 154 -18.40 9.97 9.70
N GLY A 155 -17.35 9.18 9.55
CA GLY A 155 -16.78 8.84 8.25
C GLY A 155 -15.90 9.93 7.63
N HIS A 156 -15.61 10.99 8.35
CA HIS A 156 -14.84 12.13 7.86
C HIS A 156 -13.35 11.81 7.78
N ASP A 157 -12.84 11.71 6.57
CA ASP A 157 -11.43 11.39 6.33
C ASP A 157 -10.50 12.55 6.74
N PRO A 158 -9.39 12.28 7.48
CA PRO A 158 -8.48 13.29 8.00
C PRO A 158 -7.66 14.04 6.92
N HIS A 159 -7.73 13.63 5.66
CA HIS A 159 -7.16 14.43 4.56
C HIS A 159 -7.95 15.70 4.29
N PHE A 160 -9.15 15.83 4.83
CA PHE A 160 -10.00 16.99 4.65
C PHE A 160 -10.09 17.83 5.93
N GLU A 161 -10.39 19.11 5.78
CA GLU A 161 -10.43 20.06 6.88
C GLU A 161 -11.40 19.69 8.01
N TRP A 162 -12.47 18.97 7.69
CA TRP A 162 -13.50 18.53 8.64
C TRP A 162 -13.18 17.18 9.30
N GLY A 163 -12.19 16.43 8.83
CA GLY A 163 -11.83 15.12 9.35
C GLY A 163 -10.74 15.20 10.40
N LYS A 164 -11.06 15.59 11.65
CA LYS A 164 -10.06 15.88 12.69
C LYS A 164 -10.03 14.91 13.85
N ARG A 165 -10.96 13.95 13.94
CA ARG A 165 -11.10 13.10 15.11
C ARG A 165 -11.25 11.64 14.72
N GLU A 166 -10.64 10.81 15.53
CA GLU A 166 -10.84 9.36 15.56
C GLU A 166 -11.53 9.03 16.88
N LEU A 167 -12.58 8.22 16.83
CA LEU A 167 -13.38 7.85 17.98
C LEU A 167 -13.33 6.34 18.19
N PHE A 168 -12.87 5.93 19.34
CA PHE A 168 -12.84 4.53 19.77
C PHE A 168 -13.92 4.31 20.83
N GLU A 169 -15.18 4.44 20.42
CA GLU A 169 -16.32 4.18 21.28
C GLU A 169 -16.30 2.73 21.76
N GLY A 170 -16.42 2.53 23.07
CA GLY A 170 -16.30 1.21 23.69
C GLY A 170 -14.86 0.79 24.03
N GLY A 171 -13.87 1.67 23.90
CA GLY A 171 -12.51 1.46 24.43
C GLY A 171 -11.72 0.35 23.75
N LYS A 172 -11.90 0.13 22.43
CA LYS A 172 -11.25 -0.94 21.67
C LYS A 172 -10.09 -0.45 20.80
N PHE A 173 -9.41 0.60 21.20
CA PHE A 173 -8.22 1.09 20.49
C PHE A 173 -7.14 0.01 20.40
N GLU A 174 -6.98 -0.79 21.45
CA GLU A 174 -5.97 -1.86 21.53
C GLU A 174 -6.10 -2.89 20.40
N ASN A 175 -7.28 -3.08 19.83
CA ASN A 175 -7.47 -3.96 18.67
C ASN A 175 -6.69 -3.49 17.43
N ASN A 176 -6.25 -2.22 17.40
CA ASN A 176 -5.45 -1.67 16.30
C ASN A 176 -3.93 -1.85 16.51
N LEU A 177 -3.53 -2.51 17.59
CA LEU A 177 -2.13 -2.73 17.95
C LEU A 177 -1.62 -4.15 17.70
N ILE A 178 -2.44 -5.01 17.09
CA ILE A 178 -2.14 -6.42 16.80
C ILE A 178 -1.15 -6.54 15.63
#